data_cdb588a8ef06dd506c0b2422cfdf6930
#
_entry.id   cdb588a8ef06dd506c0b2422cfdf6930
#
_cell.length_a   1.000
_cell.length_b   1.000
_cell.length_c   1.000
_cell.angle_alpha   90.00
_cell.angle_beta   90.00
_cell.angle_gamma   90.00
#
_symmetry.space_group_name_H-M   'P 1'
#
loop_
_entity.id
_entity.type
_entity.pdbx_description
1 polymer ?
#
loop_
_entity_poly.entity_id
_entity_poly.type
_entity_poly.pdbx_seq_one_letter_code
_entity_poly.pdbx_strand_id
1 'polypeptide(L)'
;MKNIQKHYNSIFDKIAIILTFRSNKLIFKEETMGRGPVIQQRKNVVNAAKGKVFSIHAKLIAVAAQKGGNPDDNPSLATAMYKARKEGVPNDTIDRAVKKGTGEDKDAAQIMEITYEGYAPGGVAVMVTTLTDNKNRTVSNIRHAFSKCGGNMGENWAVSWMFHRKGVIFIDPKKHDYETIEEFTFETAAEDIISDENYIKIITSLEDFNEVEKAFEDKNIELMESKIDYVADNEMELDDFDKVLQFKKMIEALDADEDVAQVSTNEIISDELSAEVDAFIEKNTFRT
;
A
#
# COMPACT_ATOMS: atom_id res chain seq x y z
N MET A 1 -25.09 -17.78 -15.78
CA MET A 1 -24.19 -17.70 -14.62
C MET A 1 -22.75 -18.17 -14.85
N LYS A 2 -22.21 -18.18 -16.09
CA LYS A 2 -20.81 -18.62 -16.38
C LYS A 2 -19.94 -17.50 -17.01
N ASN A 3 -20.44 -16.28 -17.19
CA ASN A 3 -19.71 -15.18 -17.85
C ASN A 3 -19.33 -14.02 -16.91
N ILE A 4 -19.73 -14.04 -15.67
CA ILE A 4 -19.44 -12.97 -14.69
C ILE A 4 -18.05 -13.19 -14.03
N GLN A 5 -17.59 -14.42 -13.97
CA GLN A 5 -16.33 -14.82 -13.32
C GLN A 5 -15.04 -14.43 -14.09
N LYS A 6 -15.14 -13.89 -15.31
CA LYS A 6 -13.96 -13.56 -16.15
C LYS A 6 -13.53 -12.09 -16.09
N HIS A 7 -14.34 -11.20 -15.52
CA HIS A 7 -14.08 -9.76 -15.53
C HIS A 7 -13.50 -9.19 -14.23
N TYR A 8 -13.58 -9.95 -13.13
CA TYR A 8 -13.04 -9.53 -11.82
C TYR A 8 -11.50 -9.51 -11.71
N ASN A 9 -10.78 -9.97 -12.73
CA ASN A 9 -9.33 -10.23 -12.63
C ASN A 9 -8.42 -9.10 -13.08
N SER A 10 -8.88 -7.90 -13.40
CA SER A 10 -8.01 -6.95 -14.12
C SER A 10 -7.37 -5.86 -13.27
N ILE A 11 -8.09 -5.29 -12.31
CA ILE A 11 -7.49 -4.24 -11.43
C ILE A 11 -7.10 -4.84 -10.08
N PHE A 12 -7.89 -5.77 -9.56
CA PHE A 12 -7.44 -6.60 -8.46
C PHE A 12 -6.19 -7.41 -8.84
N ASP A 13 -6.02 -7.82 -10.11
CA ASP A 13 -4.74 -8.38 -10.57
C ASP A 13 -3.60 -7.33 -10.56
N LYS A 14 -3.87 -6.05 -10.73
CA LYS A 14 -2.84 -5.01 -10.57
C LYS A 14 -2.60 -4.64 -9.11
N ILE A 15 -3.63 -4.54 -8.29
CA ILE A 15 -3.52 -4.36 -6.84
C ILE A 15 -3.14 -5.69 -6.17
N ALA A 16 -3.68 -6.82 -6.59
CA ALA A 16 -3.23 -8.16 -6.20
C ALA A 16 -1.85 -8.51 -6.76
N ILE A 17 -1.38 -7.92 -7.85
CA ILE A 17 0.02 -8.02 -8.26
C ILE A 17 0.92 -7.28 -7.26
N ILE A 18 0.49 -6.19 -6.66
CA ILE A 18 1.18 -5.55 -5.53
C ILE A 18 1.03 -6.40 -4.26
N LEU A 19 -0.11 -7.06 -4.05
CA LEU A 19 -0.42 -7.90 -2.88
C LEU A 19 0.03 -9.37 -3.05
N THR A 20 0.01 -9.96 -4.26
CA THR A 20 0.35 -11.37 -4.52
C THR A 20 1.85 -11.63 -4.72
N PHE A 21 2.72 -10.63 -4.58
CA PHE A 21 4.17 -10.89 -4.55
C PHE A 21 4.63 -11.62 -3.28
N ARG A 22 3.73 -11.97 -2.36
CA ARG A 22 4.04 -12.68 -1.11
C ARG A 22 4.10 -14.20 -1.23
N SER A 23 3.64 -14.79 -2.31
CA SER A 23 3.67 -16.24 -2.47
C SER A 23 4.67 -16.68 -3.53
N ASN A 24 5.87 -17.04 -3.09
CA ASN A 24 6.96 -17.60 -3.88
C ASN A 24 6.65 -19.04 -4.29
N LYS A 25 5.68 -19.25 -5.18
CA LYS A 25 5.54 -20.46 -6.02
C LYS A 25 4.51 -20.24 -7.13
N LEU A 26 4.87 -19.44 -8.13
CA LEU A 26 4.26 -19.58 -9.45
C LEU A 26 4.90 -20.78 -10.15
N ILE A 27 4.19 -21.91 -10.14
CA ILE A 27 4.45 -23.01 -11.07
C ILE A 27 4.05 -22.50 -12.45
N PHE A 28 5.03 -21.98 -13.19
CA PHE A 28 4.87 -21.71 -14.61
C PHE A 28 4.82 -23.03 -15.37
N LYS A 29 3.64 -23.38 -15.88
CA LYS A 29 3.51 -24.34 -16.95
C LYS A 29 3.99 -23.66 -18.23
N GLU A 30 5.13 -24.08 -18.74
CA GLU A 30 5.64 -23.64 -20.05
C GLU A 30 4.66 -24.07 -21.13
N GLU A 31 4.03 -23.11 -21.79
CA GLU A 31 3.42 -23.32 -23.10
C GLU A 31 3.87 -22.21 -24.07
N THR A 32 4.71 -22.66 -24.98
CA THR A 32 4.94 -22.25 -26.36
C THR A 32 5.32 -20.81 -26.70
N MET A 33 6.49 -20.73 -27.33
CA MET A 33 7.10 -19.65 -28.12
C MET A 33 6.10 -18.86 -28.97
N GLY A 34 6.16 -17.51 -28.88
CA GLY A 34 5.65 -16.65 -29.92
C GLY A 34 4.95 -15.36 -29.53
N ARG A 35 5.30 -14.68 -28.39
CA ARG A 35 4.78 -13.33 -28.11
C ARG A 35 5.77 -12.47 -27.31
N GLY A 36 6.93 -12.20 -27.89
CA GLY A 36 8.00 -11.40 -27.28
C GLY A 36 7.56 -10.04 -26.71
N PRO A 37 6.83 -9.19 -27.45
CA PRO A 37 6.49 -7.83 -26.96
C PRO A 37 5.54 -7.83 -25.75
N VAL A 38 4.55 -8.71 -25.71
CA VAL A 38 3.55 -8.78 -24.62
C VAL A 38 4.18 -9.30 -23.32
N ILE A 39 5.09 -10.27 -23.42
CA ILE A 39 5.84 -10.80 -22.27
C ILE A 39 6.78 -9.72 -21.71
N GLN A 40 7.42 -8.94 -22.61
CA GLN A 40 8.29 -7.85 -22.20
C GLN A 40 7.53 -6.73 -21.49
N GLN A 41 6.35 -6.34 -21.98
CA GLN A 41 5.51 -5.35 -21.31
C GLN A 41 5.07 -5.82 -19.93
N ARG A 42 4.60 -7.05 -19.78
CA ARG A 42 4.24 -7.63 -18.46
C ARG A 42 5.43 -7.67 -17.50
N LYS A 43 6.61 -8.09 -17.99
CA LYS A 43 7.84 -8.04 -17.18
C LYS A 43 8.20 -6.62 -16.75
N ASN A 44 8.04 -5.64 -17.62
CA ASN A 44 8.34 -4.24 -17.31
C ASN A 44 7.40 -3.68 -16.22
N VAL A 45 6.10 -3.98 -16.29
CA VAL A 45 5.12 -3.56 -15.26
C VAL A 45 5.44 -4.20 -13.90
N VAL A 46 5.71 -5.51 -13.89
CA VAL A 46 6.08 -6.24 -12.66
C VAL A 46 7.40 -5.72 -12.08
N ASN A 47 8.40 -5.43 -12.93
CA ASN A 47 9.68 -4.90 -12.48
C ASN A 47 9.55 -3.46 -11.96
N ALA A 48 8.69 -2.64 -12.55
CA ALA A 48 8.43 -1.28 -12.07
C ALA A 48 7.76 -1.29 -10.69
N ALA A 49 6.75 -2.15 -10.50
CA ALA A 49 6.10 -2.33 -9.20
C ALA A 49 7.09 -2.79 -8.11
N LYS A 50 7.94 -3.80 -8.42
CA LYS A 50 9.02 -4.21 -7.51
C LYS A 50 10.00 -3.09 -7.20
N GLY A 51 10.37 -2.30 -8.21
CA GLY A 51 11.26 -1.16 -8.07
C GLY A 51 10.73 -0.14 -7.07
N LYS A 52 9.42 0.17 -7.15
CA LYS A 52 8.77 1.08 -6.20
C LYS A 52 8.80 0.51 -4.77
N VAL A 53 8.42 -0.76 -4.58
CA VAL A 53 8.46 -1.42 -3.26
C VAL A 53 9.88 -1.36 -2.67
N PHE A 54 10.89 -1.71 -3.44
CA PHE A 54 12.29 -1.66 -2.98
C PHE A 54 12.74 -0.24 -2.65
N SER A 55 12.31 0.76 -3.43
CA SER A 55 12.60 2.17 -3.17
C SER A 55 11.96 2.64 -1.85
N ILE A 56 10.69 2.28 -1.60
CA ILE A 56 9.99 2.62 -0.35
C ILE A 56 10.72 2.00 0.84
N HIS A 57 11.06 0.71 0.79
CA HIS A 57 11.80 0.05 1.87
C HIS A 57 13.18 0.68 2.10
N ALA A 58 13.91 1.03 1.03
CA ALA A 58 15.20 1.71 1.17
C ALA A 58 15.05 3.09 1.84
N LYS A 59 14.00 3.85 1.49
CA LYS A 59 13.69 5.13 2.12
C LYS A 59 13.30 4.97 3.60
N LEU A 60 12.48 3.97 3.95
CA LEU A 60 12.10 3.66 5.34
C LEU A 60 13.33 3.28 6.18
N ILE A 61 14.23 2.46 5.64
CA ILE A 61 15.48 2.10 6.29
C ILE A 61 16.34 3.36 6.52
N ALA A 62 16.46 4.23 5.52
CA ALA A 62 17.23 5.47 5.65
C ALA A 62 16.66 6.40 6.72
N VAL A 63 15.34 6.53 6.83
CA VAL A 63 14.68 7.30 7.89
C VAL A 63 14.94 6.67 9.27
N ALA A 64 14.81 5.36 9.40
CA ALA A 64 15.06 4.66 10.65
C ALA A 64 16.54 4.77 11.10
N ALA A 65 17.47 4.68 10.16
CA ALA A 65 18.92 4.75 10.40
C ALA A 65 19.40 6.13 10.86
N GLN A 66 18.60 7.19 10.71
CA GLN A 66 18.93 8.53 11.25
C GLN A 66 19.10 8.54 12.78
N LYS A 67 18.43 7.60 13.47
CA LYS A 67 18.52 7.44 14.93
C LYS A 67 19.72 6.56 15.36
N GLY A 68 20.44 5.99 14.42
CA GLY A 68 21.59 5.09 14.64
C GLY A 68 21.62 3.96 13.63
N GLY A 69 22.81 3.65 13.10
CA GLY A 69 23.02 2.66 12.04
C GLY A 69 23.15 1.21 12.52
N ASN A 70 23.21 0.98 13.85
CA ASN A 70 23.28 -0.36 14.41
C ASN A 70 21.87 -0.90 14.72
N PRO A 71 21.39 -1.98 14.08
CA PRO A 71 20.07 -2.54 14.34
C PRO A 71 19.90 -3.10 15.76
N ASP A 72 20.98 -3.49 16.43
CA ASP A 72 20.92 -4.00 17.81
C ASP A 72 20.53 -2.90 18.81
N ASP A 73 20.91 -1.65 18.52
CA ASP A 73 20.64 -0.48 19.33
C ASP A 73 19.44 0.34 18.80
N ASN A 74 18.91 0.00 17.63
CA ASN A 74 17.83 0.72 16.94
C ASN A 74 16.70 -0.24 16.50
N PRO A 75 15.70 -0.52 17.37
CA PRO A 75 14.60 -1.42 17.05
C PRO A 75 13.81 -1.03 15.80
N SER A 76 13.65 0.28 15.53
CA SER A 76 12.98 0.76 14.32
C SER A 76 13.74 0.36 13.05
N LEU A 77 15.07 0.46 13.09
CA LEU A 77 15.93 0.02 11.98
C LEU A 77 15.88 -1.50 11.81
N ALA A 78 15.96 -2.25 12.92
CA ALA A 78 15.87 -3.71 12.90
C ALA A 78 14.55 -4.16 12.23
N THR A 79 13.43 -3.57 12.62
CA THR A 79 12.11 -3.85 12.03
C THR A 79 12.05 -3.49 10.54
N ALA A 80 12.55 -2.31 10.15
CA ALA A 80 12.57 -1.89 8.76
C ALA A 80 13.43 -2.82 7.88
N MET A 81 14.61 -3.23 8.38
CA MET A 81 15.47 -4.19 7.68
C MET A 81 14.85 -5.58 7.58
N TYR A 82 14.19 -6.05 8.64
CA TYR A 82 13.47 -7.33 8.62
C TYR A 82 12.38 -7.33 7.55
N LYS A 83 11.52 -6.31 7.53
CA LYS A 83 10.45 -6.16 6.54
C LYS A 83 11.02 -6.08 5.11
N ALA A 84 12.07 -5.31 4.90
CA ALA A 84 12.73 -5.21 3.60
C ALA A 84 13.26 -6.57 3.10
N ARG A 85 13.88 -7.38 3.98
CA ARG A 85 14.35 -8.72 3.63
C ARG A 85 13.18 -9.66 3.31
N LYS A 86 12.09 -9.58 4.07
CA LYS A 86 10.86 -10.36 3.83
C LYS A 86 10.27 -10.06 2.44
N GLU A 87 10.34 -8.80 1.98
CA GLU A 87 9.92 -8.36 0.64
C GLU A 87 10.98 -8.62 -0.45
N GLY A 88 12.12 -9.22 -0.11
CA GLY A 88 13.15 -9.60 -1.06
C GLY A 88 14.05 -8.45 -1.52
N VAL A 89 14.14 -7.36 -0.76
CA VAL A 89 15.08 -6.26 -1.05
C VAL A 89 16.53 -6.77 -0.94
N PRO A 90 17.37 -6.52 -1.95
CA PRO A 90 18.78 -6.95 -1.91
C PRO A 90 19.55 -6.34 -0.74
N ASN A 91 20.44 -7.12 -0.11
CA ASN A 91 21.24 -6.65 1.03
C ASN A 91 22.08 -5.41 0.69
N ASP A 92 22.66 -5.34 -0.51
CA ASP A 92 23.41 -4.14 -0.96
C ASP A 92 22.54 -2.87 -0.97
N THR A 93 21.24 -3.00 -1.24
CA THR A 93 20.30 -1.88 -1.19
C THR A 93 20.01 -1.48 0.25
N ILE A 94 19.85 -2.47 1.13
CA ILE A 94 19.67 -2.26 2.58
C ILE A 94 20.89 -1.54 3.16
N ASP A 95 22.10 -2.03 2.87
CA ASP A 95 23.34 -1.44 3.39
C ASP A 95 23.55 -0.01 2.90
N ARG A 96 23.25 0.26 1.62
CA ARG A 96 23.30 1.63 1.09
C ARG A 96 22.30 2.54 1.76
N ALA A 97 21.09 2.04 2.03
CA ALA A 97 20.06 2.81 2.70
C ALA A 97 20.45 3.16 4.15
N VAL A 98 21.08 2.24 4.88
CA VAL A 98 21.63 2.50 6.22
C VAL A 98 22.70 3.58 6.16
N LYS A 99 23.68 3.48 5.25
CA LYS A 99 24.73 4.50 5.07
C LYS A 99 24.18 5.87 4.72
N LYS A 100 23.15 5.91 3.87
CA LYS A 100 22.45 7.16 3.54
C LYS A 100 21.79 7.76 4.79
N GLY A 101 21.13 6.94 5.60
CA GLY A 101 20.44 7.37 6.81
C GLY A 101 21.37 7.87 7.91
N THR A 102 22.52 7.20 8.11
CA THR A 102 23.55 7.60 9.10
C THR A 102 24.36 8.83 8.69
N GLY A 103 24.23 9.29 7.42
CA GLY A 103 25.03 10.41 6.90
C GLY A 103 26.46 10.03 6.56
N GLU A 104 26.80 8.76 6.46
CA GLU A 104 28.10 8.31 5.97
C GLU A 104 28.29 8.70 4.48
N ASP A 105 27.21 8.69 3.73
CA ASP A 105 27.15 9.24 2.37
C ASP A 105 26.87 10.74 2.43
N LYS A 106 27.93 11.53 2.43
CA LYS A 106 27.87 13.00 2.59
C LYS A 106 27.20 13.73 1.43
N ASP A 107 27.14 13.10 0.27
CA ASP A 107 26.56 13.67 -0.93
C ASP A 107 25.07 13.34 -1.07
N ALA A 108 24.56 12.42 -0.28
CA ALA A 108 23.16 12.02 -0.31
C ALA A 108 22.28 12.94 0.56
N ALA A 109 21.26 13.52 -0.04
CA ALA A 109 20.23 14.25 0.71
C ALA A 109 19.50 13.34 1.69
N GLN A 110 19.21 13.83 2.89
CA GLN A 110 18.46 13.08 3.90
C GLN A 110 17.03 12.87 3.45
N ILE A 111 16.51 11.67 3.71
CA ILE A 111 15.11 11.34 3.47
C ILE A 111 14.26 11.86 4.64
N MET A 112 13.16 12.53 4.31
CA MET A 112 12.17 13.02 5.26
C MET A 112 10.85 12.29 5.04
N GLU A 113 10.20 11.91 6.13
CA GLU A 113 8.81 11.48 6.11
C GLU A 113 7.91 12.71 6.29
N ILE A 114 7.01 12.94 5.34
CA ILE A 114 6.08 14.09 5.36
C ILE A 114 4.70 13.55 5.00
N THR A 115 3.70 13.90 5.81
CA THR A 115 2.31 13.58 5.53
C THR A 115 1.61 14.83 4.98
N TYR A 116 0.91 14.66 3.87
CA TYR A 116 0.03 15.66 3.27
C TYR A 116 -1.41 15.25 3.47
N GLU A 117 -2.27 16.24 3.63
CA GLU A 117 -3.68 16.07 3.92
C GLU A 117 -4.53 16.75 2.87
N GLY A 118 -5.72 16.24 2.63
CA GLY A 118 -6.65 16.87 1.69
C GLY A 118 -7.97 16.13 1.54
N TYR A 119 -8.77 16.63 0.63
CA TYR A 119 -10.05 16.05 0.26
C TYR A 119 -10.05 15.67 -1.22
N ALA A 120 -10.46 14.46 -1.50
CA ALA A 120 -10.74 13.96 -2.83
C ALA A 120 -12.14 14.41 -3.31
N PRO A 121 -12.48 14.20 -4.59
CA PRO A 121 -13.83 14.37 -5.08
C PRO A 121 -14.85 13.63 -4.21
N GLY A 122 -16.00 14.28 -3.94
CA GLY A 122 -17.01 13.73 -3.05
C GLY A 122 -16.81 14.05 -1.57
N GLY A 123 -15.70 14.68 -1.19
CA GLY A 123 -15.42 15.03 0.21
C GLY A 123 -14.69 13.92 0.98
N VAL A 124 -14.21 12.89 0.28
CA VAL A 124 -13.39 11.82 0.86
C VAL A 124 -12.12 12.42 1.46
N ALA A 125 -11.85 12.12 2.73
CA ALA A 125 -10.63 12.52 3.40
C ALA A 125 -9.44 11.66 2.93
N VAL A 126 -8.30 12.30 2.69
CA VAL A 126 -7.10 11.65 2.15
C VAL A 126 -5.87 12.07 2.94
N MET A 127 -5.13 11.08 3.43
CA MET A 127 -3.79 11.27 3.99
C MET A 127 -2.76 10.62 3.07
N VAL A 128 -1.73 11.37 2.70
CA VAL A 128 -0.66 10.92 1.81
C VAL A 128 0.66 10.96 2.58
N THR A 129 1.19 9.81 2.96
CA THR A 129 2.51 9.69 3.57
C THR A 129 3.56 9.59 2.49
N THR A 130 4.54 10.47 2.55
CA THR A 130 5.63 10.54 1.56
C THR A 130 7.00 10.39 2.23
N LEU A 131 7.93 9.80 1.48
CA LEU A 131 9.33 9.64 1.87
C LEU A 131 10.18 10.33 0.79
N THR A 132 10.68 11.51 1.09
CA THR A 132 11.32 12.36 0.07
C THR A 132 12.63 12.98 0.55
N ASP A 133 13.52 13.22 -0.39
CA ASP A 133 14.71 14.05 -0.24
C ASP A 133 14.48 15.50 -0.71
N ASN A 134 13.32 15.80 -1.33
CA ASN A 134 13.00 17.12 -1.85
C ASN A 134 11.53 17.50 -1.61
N LYS A 135 11.28 18.15 -0.47
CA LYS A 135 9.95 18.62 -0.06
C LYS A 135 9.23 19.47 -1.13
N ASN A 136 9.97 20.33 -1.83
CA ASN A 136 9.35 21.26 -2.80
C ASN A 136 8.86 20.53 -4.05
N ARG A 137 9.61 19.54 -4.52
CA ARG A 137 9.17 18.65 -5.60
C ARG A 137 7.92 17.91 -5.19
N THR A 138 7.97 17.21 -4.05
CA THR A 138 6.89 16.36 -3.59
C THR A 138 5.60 17.14 -3.34
N VAL A 139 5.65 18.27 -2.64
CA VAL A 139 4.43 19.08 -2.40
C VAL A 139 3.79 19.57 -3.71
N SER A 140 4.62 19.88 -4.72
CA SER A 140 4.12 20.31 -6.03
C SER A 140 3.41 19.16 -6.75
N ASN A 141 4.01 17.97 -6.74
CA ASN A 141 3.43 16.77 -7.35
C ASN A 141 2.11 16.37 -6.70
N ILE A 142 2.09 16.29 -5.35
CA ILE A 142 0.88 15.97 -4.59
C ILE A 142 -0.23 16.98 -4.87
N ARG A 143 0.07 18.29 -4.81
CA ARG A 143 -0.90 19.34 -5.12
C ARG A 143 -1.44 19.21 -6.54
N HIS A 144 -0.59 18.87 -7.49
CA HIS A 144 -0.99 18.65 -8.87
C HIS A 144 -1.93 17.45 -9.00
N ALA A 145 -1.63 16.32 -8.34
CA ALA A 145 -2.47 15.12 -8.34
C ALA A 145 -3.88 15.42 -7.80
N PHE A 146 -3.97 16.11 -6.64
CA PHE A 146 -5.25 16.54 -6.10
C PHE A 146 -6.02 17.46 -7.07
N SER A 147 -5.39 18.54 -7.51
CA SER A 147 -6.05 19.57 -8.33
C SER A 147 -6.50 19.05 -9.70
N LYS A 148 -5.70 18.18 -10.32
CA LYS A 148 -6.00 17.58 -11.64
C LYS A 148 -7.24 16.72 -11.62
N CYS A 149 -7.51 16.06 -10.49
CA CYS A 149 -8.64 15.14 -10.35
C CYS A 149 -9.84 15.75 -9.59
N GLY A 150 -9.85 17.08 -9.36
CA GLY A 150 -10.95 17.76 -8.70
C GLY A 150 -10.95 17.67 -7.18
N GLY A 151 -9.86 17.20 -6.58
CA GLY A 151 -9.61 17.25 -5.15
C GLY A 151 -8.94 18.55 -4.72
N ASN A 152 -8.74 18.71 -3.42
CA ASN A 152 -8.08 19.87 -2.83
C ASN A 152 -7.12 19.45 -1.71
N MET A 153 -5.85 19.82 -1.84
CA MET A 153 -4.88 19.64 -0.77
C MET A 153 -5.17 20.64 0.35
N GLY A 154 -5.36 20.15 1.55
CA GLY A 154 -5.64 20.94 2.75
C GLY A 154 -4.38 21.48 3.41
N GLU A 155 -4.59 22.26 4.48
CA GLU A 155 -3.54 22.62 5.42
C GLU A 155 -3.34 21.48 6.44
N ASN A 156 -2.31 21.58 7.27
CA ASN A 156 -2.09 20.63 8.37
C ASN A 156 -3.34 20.56 9.28
N TRP A 157 -3.70 19.37 9.72
CA TRP A 157 -4.89 19.11 10.55
C TRP A 157 -6.23 19.23 9.82
N ALA A 158 -6.23 19.29 8.49
CA ALA A 158 -7.46 19.33 7.70
C ALA A 158 -8.30 18.05 7.86
N VAL A 159 -7.65 16.90 7.87
CA VAL A 159 -8.29 15.58 7.97
C VAL A 159 -7.67 14.65 9.02
N SER A 160 -6.44 14.92 9.47
CA SER A 160 -5.71 14.02 10.39
C SER A 160 -6.40 13.77 11.72
N TRP A 161 -7.30 14.66 12.16
CA TRP A 161 -8.13 14.47 13.35
C TRP A 161 -9.12 13.30 13.23
N MET A 162 -9.43 12.87 12.01
CA MET A 162 -10.32 11.73 11.72
C MET A 162 -9.58 10.41 11.61
N PHE A 163 -8.24 10.42 11.59
CA PHE A 163 -7.44 9.23 11.34
C PHE A 163 -6.59 8.87 12.55
N HIS A 164 -6.55 7.60 12.86
CA HIS A 164 -5.66 7.04 13.90
C HIS A 164 -4.62 6.11 13.27
N ARG A 165 -3.38 6.25 13.69
CA ARG A 165 -2.34 5.28 13.30
C ARG A 165 -2.59 3.98 14.03
N LYS A 166 -2.82 2.92 13.28
CA LYS A 166 -3.11 1.57 13.76
C LYS A 166 -2.23 0.54 13.05
N GLY A 167 -2.03 -0.60 13.67
CA GLY A 167 -1.57 -1.78 12.96
C GLY A 167 -2.74 -2.39 12.20
N VAL A 168 -2.51 -2.75 10.95
CA VAL A 168 -3.52 -3.37 10.10
C VAL A 168 -2.94 -4.62 9.46
N ILE A 169 -3.68 -5.73 9.58
CA ILE A 169 -3.31 -7.03 9.04
C ILE A 169 -4.44 -7.49 8.11
N PHE A 170 -4.10 -7.90 6.89
CA PHE A 170 -5.04 -8.43 5.92
C PHE A 170 -4.81 -9.92 5.71
N ILE A 171 -5.90 -10.70 5.72
CA ILE A 171 -5.91 -12.15 5.52
C ILE A 171 -6.85 -12.49 4.36
N ASP A 172 -6.49 -13.49 3.55
CA ASP A 172 -7.30 -13.96 2.42
C ASP A 172 -8.47 -14.83 2.92
N PRO A 173 -9.73 -14.41 2.78
CA PRO A 173 -10.90 -15.16 3.21
C PRO A 173 -11.12 -16.44 2.39
N LYS A 174 -10.45 -16.60 1.24
CA LYS A 174 -10.50 -17.81 0.42
C LYS A 174 -9.59 -18.93 0.94
N LYS A 175 -8.59 -18.54 1.75
CA LYS A 175 -7.63 -19.49 2.34
C LYS A 175 -7.95 -19.84 3.79
N HIS A 176 -8.63 -18.93 4.48
CA HIS A 176 -8.93 -19.06 5.90
C HIS A 176 -10.40 -18.76 6.16
N ASP A 177 -11.06 -19.62 6.90
CA ASP A 177 -12.44 -19.40 7.32
C ASP A 177 -12.55 -18.26 8.32
N TYR A 178 -13.54 -17.37 8.11
CA TYR A 178 -13.72 -16.18 8.93
C TYR A 178 -13.90 -16.53 10.42
N GLU A 179 -14.74 -17.53 10.74
CA GLU A 179 -15.02 -17.91 12.13
C GLU A 179 -13.73 -18.32 12.85
N THR A 180 -12.85 -19.07 12.17
CA THR A 180 -11.55 -19.49 12.71
C THR A 180 -10.62 -18.29 12.96
N ILE A 181 -10.61 -17.31 12.04
CA ILE A 181 -9.80 -16.10 12.20
C ILE A 181 -10.37 -15.22 13.31
N GLU A 182 -11.69 -15.08 13.39
CA GLU A 182 -12.37 -14.30 14.43
C GLU A 182 -12.09 -14.86 15.82
N GLU A 183 -12.28 -16.18 16.02
CA GLU A 183 -11.97 -16.84 17.29
C GLU A 183 -10.51 -16.60 17.71
N PHE A 184 -9.57 -16.76 16.77
CA PHE A 184 -8.17 -16.54 17.07
C PHE A 184 -7.85 -15.06 17.33
N THR A 185 -8.51 -14.14 16.63
CA THR A 185 -8.35 -12.70 16.84
C THR A 185 -8.72 -12.31 18.28
N PHE A 186 -9.78 -12.89 18.84
CA PHE A 186 -10.18 -12.67 20.25
C PHE A 186 -9.18 -13.21 21.28
N GLU A 187 -8.30 -14.14 20.90
CA GLU A 187 -7.22 -14.61 21.77
C GLU A 187 -6.01 -13.65 21.77
N THR A 188 -5.99 -12.66 20.88
CA THR A 188 -4.89 -11.69 20.72
C THR A 188 -5.25 -10.33 21.30
N ALA A 189 -4.30 -9.41 21.28
CA ALA A 189 -4.51 -7.99 21.64
C ALA A 189 -5.02 -7.14 20.46
N ALA A 190 -5.74 -7.74 19.51
CA ALA A 190 -6.38 -7.00 18.43
C ALA A 190 -7.56 -6.17 18.96
N GLU A 191 -7.78 -5.00 18.37
CA GLU A 191 -8.86 -4.09 18.77
C GLU A 191 -10.15 -4.35 18.01
N ASP A 192 -10.03 -4.74 16.74
CA ASP A 192 -11.20 -4.94 15.86
C ASP A 192 -10.90 -5.92 14.73
N ILE A 193 -11.97 -6.50 14.16
CA ILE A 193 -11.93 -7.37 13.00
C ILE A 193 -13.08 -7.02 12.05
N ILE A 194 -12.77 -6.80 10.78
CA ILE A 194 -13.72 -6.44 9.73
C ILE A 194 -13.59 -7.47 8.61
N SER A 195 -14.72 -8.02 8.17
CA SER A 195 -14.76 -8.96 7.06
C SER A 195 -15.37 -8.33 5.82
N ASP A 196 -14.71 -8.55 4.69
CA ASP A 196 -15.15 -8.21 3.35
C ASP A 196 -15.05 -9.44 2.44
N GLU A 197 -15.66 -9.42 1.27
CA GLU A 197 -15.57 -10.54 0.31
C GLU A 197 -14.13 -10.86 -0.13
N ASN A 198 -13.24 -9.86 -0.08
CA ASN A 198 -11.88 -9.92 -0.62
C ASN A 198 -10.80 -10.02 0.46
N TYR A 199 -11.09 -9.64 1.71
CA TYR A 199 -10.14 -9.67 2.82
C TYR A 199 -10.83 -9.77 4.19
N ILE A 200 -10.09 -10.27 5.15
CA ILE A 200 -10.37 -10.11 6.58
C ILE A 200 -9.33 -9.10 7.08
N LYS A 201 -9.79 -7.97 7.61
CA LYS A 201 -8.95 -6.89 8.13
C LYS A 201 -8.97 -6.92 9.65
N ILE A 202 -7.80 -7.03 10.26
CA ILE A 202 -7.60 -6.99 11.71
C ILE A 202 -6.92 -5.67 12.05
N ILE A 203 -7.44 -4.98 13.04
CA ILE A 203 -6.95 -3.69 13.52
C ILE A 203 -6.36 -3.87 14.90
N THR A 204 -5.18 -3.28 15.13
CA THR A 204 -4.47 -3.36 16.41
C THR A 204 -3.99 -1.98 16.84
N SER A 205 -3.62 -1.82 18.11
CA SER A 205 -2.81 -0.70 18.55
C SER A 205 -1.42 -0.74 17.87
N LEU A 206 -0.70 0.40 17.92
CA LEU A 206 0.70 0.41 17.44
C LEU A 206 1.62 -0.44 18.34
N GLU A 207 1.30 -0.52 19.61
CA GLU A 207 2.09 -1.23 20.62
C GLU A 207 2.00 -2.74 20.42
N ASP A 208 0.79 -3.24 20.18
CA ASP A 208 0.49 -4.67 20.08
C ASP A 208 0.68 -5.23 18.67
N PHE A 209 0.85 -4.36 17.66
CA PHE A 209 0.90 -4.75 16.25
C PHE A 209 1.89 -5.88 15.94
N ASN A 210 3.12 -5.76 16.44
CA ASN A 210 4.15 -6.77 16.16
C ASN A 210 3.86 -8.10 16.89
N GLU A 211 3.25 -8.05 18.08
CA GLU A 211 2.87 -9.25 18.83
C GLU A 211 1.73 -9.99 18.13
N VAL A 212 0.70 -9.24 17.71
CA VAL A 212 -0.43 -9.81 16.97
C VAL A 212 0.02 -10.36 15.61
N GLU A 213 0.82 -9.61 14.83
CA GLU A 213 1.38 -10.09 13.55
C GLU A 213 2.10 -11.42 13.74
N LYS A 214 2.97 -11.51 14.75
CA LYS A 214 3.73 -12.72 15.06
C LYS A 214 2.82 -13.86 15.49
N ALA A 215 1.79 -13.62 16.30
CA ALA A 215 0.85 -14.65 16.74
C ALA A 215 0.17 -15.33 15.54
N PHE A 216 -0.24 -14.56 14.52
CA PHE A 216 -0.80 -15.13 13.29
C PHE A 216 0.24 -15.91 12.48
N GLU A 217 1.49 -15.42 12.38
CA GLU A 217 2.58 -16.13 11.69
C GLU A 217 2.92 -17.45 12.40
N ASP A 218 2.98 -17.49 13.74
CA ASP A 218 3.28 -18.67 14.54
C ASP A 218 2.18 -19.76 14.39
N LYS A 219 0.93 -19.36 14.10
CA LYS A 219 -0.18 -20.26 13.76
C LYS A 219 -0.16 -20.70 12.29
N ASN A 220 0.84 -20.29 11.50
CA ASN A 220 0.94 -20.52 10.05
C ASN A 220 -0.24 -19.94 9.25
N ILE A 221 -0.84 -18.86 9.73
CA ILE A 221 -1.85 -18.11 8.99
C ILE A 221 -1.10 -17.20 8.01
N GLU A 222 -1.35 -17.39 6.71
CA GLU A 222 -0.71 -16.58 5.67
C GLU A 222 -1.32 -15.19 5.63
N LEU A 223 -0.51 -14.17 5.91
CA LEU A 223 -0.93 -12.77 5.83
C LEU A 223 -0.80 -12.28 4.39
N MET A 224 -1.84 -11.64 3.86
CA MET A 224 -1.78 -10.94 2.57
C MET A 224 -0.88 -9.70 2.67
N GLU A 225 -1.11 -8.90 3.70
CA GLU A 225 -0.36 -7.68 4.01
C GLU A 225 -0.40 -7.41 5.51
N SER A 226 0.65 -6.80 6.03
CA SER A 226 0.68 -6.26 7.39
C SER A 226 1.45 -4.94 7.40
N LYS A 227 0.81 -3.89 7.87
CA LYS A 227 1.39 -2.53 7.87
C LYS A 227 0.84 -1.67 8.99
N ILE A 228 1.54 -0.59 9.29
CA ILE A 228 0.98 0.52 10.06
C ILE A 228 0.27 1.44 9.07
N ASP A 229 -1.01 1.70 9.30
CA ASP A 229 -1.85 2.51 8.45
C ASP A 229 -2.60 3.58 9.26
N TYR A 230 -3.15 4.58 8.56
CA TYR A 230 -4.10 5.51 9.11
C TYR A 230 -5.52 4.97 8.88
N VAL A 231 -6.21 4.64 9.96
CA VAL A 231 -7.59 4.15 9.95
C VAL A 231 -8.50 5.30 10.34
N ALA A 232 -9.52 5.57 9.55
CA ALA A 232 -10.47 6.64 9.80
C ALA A 232 -11.55 6.21 10.80
N ASP A 233 -11.98 7.15 11.66
CA ASP A 233 -13.10 6.94 12.59
C ASP A 233 -14.45 6.90 11.90
N ASN A 234 -14.57 7.62 10.77
CA ASN A 234 -15.82 7.76 10.03
C ASN A 234 -15.58 7.47 8.56
N GLU A 235 -16.42 6.64 8.01
CA GLU A 235 -16.41 6.30 6.59
C GLU A 235 -17.27 7.28 5.80
N MET A 236 -16.90 7.55 4.55
CA MET A 236 -17.56 8.43 3.62
C MET A 236 -18.05 7.63 2.41
N GLU A 237 -19.36 7.48 2.28
CA GLU A 237 -19.96 6.79 1.13
C GLU A 237 -19.80 7.63 -0.15
N LEU A 238 -19.26 7.00 -1.18
CA LEU A 238 -19.07 7.60 -2.50
C LEU A 238 -19.90 6.81 -3.53
N ASP A 239 -21.07 7.35 -3.86
CA ASP A 239 -22.11 6.71 -4.68
C ASP A 239 -22.25 7.28 -6.10
N ASP A 240 -21.50 8.33 -6.44
CA ASP A 240 -21.54 9.00 -7.74
C ASP A 240 -20.42 8.48 -8.66
N PHE A 241 -20.79 7.99 -9.86
CA PHE A 241 -19.87 7.42 -10.84
C PHE A 241 -18.72 8.36 -11.22
N ASP A 242 -19.01 9.62 -11.50
CA ASP A 242 -18.00 10.59 -11.93
C ASP A 242 -17.04 10.93 -10.80
N LYS A 243 -17.54 11.00 -9.57
CA LYS A 243 -16.70 11.23 -8.38
C LYS A 243 -15.81 10.02 -8.09
N VAL A 244 -16.33 8.78 -8.17
CA VAL A 244 -15.56 7.56 -8.04
C VAL A 244 -14.49 7.48 -9.13
N LEU A 245 -14.82 7.83 -10.36
CA LEU A 245 -13.86 7.87 -11.47
C LEU A 245 -12.73 8.87 -11.21
N GLN A 246 -13.06 10.07 -10.75
CA GLN A 246 -12.07 11.11 -10.42
C GLN A 246 -11.23 10.71 -9.22
N PHE A 247 -11.86 10.13 -8.19
CA PHE A 247 -11.17 9.59 -7.01
C PHE A 247 -10.16 8.52 -7.39
N LYS A 248 -10.56 7.48 -8.13
CA LYS A 248 -9.65 6.41 -8.56
C LYS A 248 -8.48 6.93 -9.40
N LYS A 249 -8.73 7.90 -10.29
CA LYS A 249 -7.65 8.57 -11.06
C LYS A 249 -6.70 9.36 -10.15
N MET A 250 -7.19 9.96 -9.09
CA MET A 250 -6.36 10.67 -8.12
C MET A 250 -5.47 9.69 -7.34
N ILE A 251 -6.03 8.58 -6.86
CA ILE A 251 -5.26 7.53 -6.19
C ILE A 251 -4.19 6.97 -7.12
N GLU A 252 -4.53 6.66 -8.39
CA GLU A 252 -3.56 6.19 -9.38
C GLU A 252 -2.43 7.22 -9.61
N ALA A 253 -2.76 8.51 -9.67
CA ALA A 253 -1.77 9.57 -9.85
C ALA A 253 -0.86 9.74 -8.61
N LEU A 254 -1.40 9.57 -7.40
CA LEU A 254 -0.62 9.59 -6.16
C LEU A 254 0.27 8.35 -6.07
N ASP A 255 -0.26 7.19 -6.37
CA ASP A 255 0.50 5.94 -6.36
C ASP A 255 1.58 5.88 -7.46
N ALA A 256 1.44 6.63 -8.53
CA ALA A 256 2.48 6.72 -9.55
C ALA A 256 3.70 7.56 -9.10
N ASP A 257 3.57 8.41 -8.09
CA ASP A 257 4.68 9.22 -7.57
C ASP A 257 5.65 8.36 -6.74
N GLU A 258 6.95 8.50 -7.01
CA GLU A 258 8.01 7.72 -6.35
C GLU A 258 8.24 8.12 -4.88
N ASP A 259 7.79 9.30 -4.49
CA ASP A 259 7.91 9.79 -3.12
C ASP A 259 6.73 9.38 -2.25
N VAL A 260 5.60 8.96 -2.85
CA VAL A 260 4.43 8.47 -2.12
C VAL A 260 4.68 7.04 -1.64
N ALA A 261 4.70 6.90 -0.33
CA ALA A 261 4.85 5.61 0.34
C ALA A 261 3.50 4.95 0.64
N GLN A 262 2.49 5.76 0.98
CA GLN A 262 1.18 5.28 1.40
C GLN A 262 0.11 6.36 1.18
N VAL A 263 -1.08 5.92 0.76
CA VAL A 263 -2.29 6.73 0.72
C VAL A 263 -3.34 6.06 1.59
N SER A 264 -3.90 6.79 2.54
CA SER A 264 -4.96 6.33 3.44
C SER A 264 -6.18 7.23 3.27
N THR A 265 -7.35 6.63 3.18
CA THR A 265 -8.59 7.29 2.80
C THR A 265 -9.75 6.76 3.64
N ASN A 266 -10.88 7.46 3.63
CA ASN A 266 -12.07 7.07 4.41
C ASN A 266 -13.29 6.75 3.54
N GLU A 267 -13.08 6.49 2.23
CA GLU A 267 -14.18 6.15 1.34
C GLU A 267 -14.74 4.76 1.57
N ILE A 268 -16.03 4.63 1.34
CA ILE A 268 -16.73 3.38 1.01
C ILE A 268 -17.33 3.51 -0.38
N ILE A 269 -17.04 2.56 -1.24
CA ILE A 269 -17.58 2.45 -2.60
C ILE A 269 -18.18 1.06 -2.74
N SER A 270 -19.44 0.96 -3.21
CA SER A 270 -20.02 -0.36 -3.46
C SER A 270 -19.25 -1.13 -4.54
N ASP A 271 -19.17 -2.45 -4.40
CA ASP A 271 -18.45 -3.32 -5.33
C ASP A 271 -18.96 -3.18 -6.76
N GLU A 272 -20.28 -3.00 -6.93
CA GLU A 272 -20.92 -2.82 -8.24
C GLU A 272 -20.42 -1.54 -8.91
N LEU A 273 -20.45 -0.41 -8.21
CA LEU A 273 -20.00 0.88 -8.72
C LEU A 273 -18.48 0.89 -8.96
N SER A 274 -17.74 0.29 -8.05
CA SER A 274 -16.29 0.14 -8.19
C SER A 274 -15.93 -0.64 -9.46
N ALA A 275 -16.58 -1.78 -9.71
CA ALA A 275 -16.36 -2.61 -10.89
C ALA A 275 -16.80 -1.91 -12.19
N GLU A 276 -17.89 -1.14 -12.16
CA GLU A 276 -18.36 -0.36 -13.31
C GLU A 276 -17.34 0.70 -13.72
N VAL A 277 -16.83 1.45 -12.76
CA VAL A 277 -15.80 2.48 -12.99
C VAL A 277 -14.50 1.86 -13.49
N ASP A 278 -14.08 0.74 -12.94
CA ASP A 278 -12.87 0.04 -13.35
C ASP A 278 -12.96 -0.46 -14.81
N ALA A 279 -14.10 -1.04 -15.19
CA ALA A 279 -14.36 -1.43 -16.57
C ALA A 279 -14.34 -0.23 -17.53
N PHE A 280 -14.83 0.93 -17.07
CA PHE A 280 -14.78 2.16 -17.85
C PHE A 280 -13.36 2.68 -18.04
N ILE A 281 -12.55 2.68 -16.99
CA ILE A 281 -11.12 3.08 -17.05
C ILE A 281 -10.38 2.19 -18.03
N GLU A 282 -10.48 0.87 -17.92
CA GLU A 282 -9.84 -0.08 -18.82
C GLU A 282 -10.19 0.17 -20.28
N LYS A 283 -11.49 0.27 -20.57
CA LYS A 283 -11.99 0.48 -21.94
C LYS A 283 -11.43 1.75 -22.59
N ASN A 284 -11.16 2.79 -21.78
CA ASN A 284 -10.67 4.07 -22.29
C ASN A 284 -9.14 4.19 -22.27
N THR A 285 -8.42 3.41 -21.46
CA THR A 285 -6.96 3.38 -21.46
C THR A 285 -6.38 2.71 -22.70
N PHE A 286 -7.10 1.77 -23.33
CA PHE A 286 -6.68 1.11 -24.57
C PHE A 286 -6.97 1.92 -25.86
N ARG A 287 -7.51 3.13 -25.75
CA ARG A 287 -7.83 3.98 -26.91
C ARG A 287 -6.88 5.15 -27.14
N THR A 288 -5.86 5.30 -26.30
CA THR A 288 -4.75 6.25 -26.43
C THR A 288 -3.44 5.51 -26.67
#